data_4ccda82888bac4366c3d6853df1b19e1
#
_entry.id   4ccda82888bac4366c3d6853df1b19e1
#
_cell.length_a   1.000
_cell.length_b   1.000
_cell.length_c   1.000
_cell.angle_alpha   90.00
_cell.angle_beta   90.00
_cell.angle_gamma   90.00
#
_symmetry.space_group_name_H-M   'P 1'
#
loop_
_entity.id
_entity.type
_entity.pdbx_description
1 polymer ?
#
loop_
_entity_poly.entity_id
_entity_poly.type
_entity_poly.pdbx_seq_one_letter_code
_entity_poly.pdbx_strand_id
1 'polypeptide(L)'
;MITIPDNNYKGKVCPLHEAADLLPIANKPIRQLCEENEHLLIFPLSIDDTDDRIGDNTIVDIYAEDENSAKLKTGNIMGFVGRKNQQLKIYSRFDNHGHDYFLHYMLQKVFSYNIFNLDFTSSEDNVFEFLVYMFPAMLKKAMRQGVYKQYRRFRHNDANVHGTIDISRHIRENIPFRGTVAYDTKEYSFDNSITELIRHTIEYIKTMPTGNIILSSDKVVDDCIKKIVSYTPSYCHTERIKIIQEHLLPCNHPFYTEYTALQKICVQILRQEEIKYGTNDDRIYGILFDGAWLWEEYLNTLLCEVGFTHPENKLGIGAIYLFEHGGQRFPDFWKDDIVLDAKYKRLAINGDHLDIDREDVHQIMAYM
;
A
#
# COMPACT_ATOMS: atom_id res chain seq x y z
N MET A 1 17.09 3.97 -16.92
CA MET A 1 15.98 3.10 -16.43
C MET A 1 16.10 1.72 -17.06
N ILE A 2 16.13 0.67 -16.24
CA ILE A 2 16.15 -0.72 -16.70
C ILE A 2 14.70 -1.24 -16.69
N THR A 3 14.28 -1.92 -17.77
CA THR A 3 12.93 -2.50 -17.89
C THR A 3 13.05 -4.00 -18.07
N ILE A 4 12.34 -4.80 -17.26
CA ILE A 4 12.42 -6.26 -17.25
C ILE A 4 11.02 -6.85 -16.95
N PRO A 5 10.59 -7.96 -17.58
CA PRO A 5 9.36 -8.63 -17.17
C PRO A 5 9.49 -9.27 -15.79
N ASP A 6 8.38 -9.44 -15.09
CA ASP A 6 8.33 -10.25 -13.88
C ASP A 6 8.62 -11.73 -14.20
N ASN A 7 9.01 -12.49 -13.18
CA ASN A 7 9.33 -13.93 -13.29
C ASN A 7 10.34 -14.26 -14.41
N ASN A 8 11.35 -13.39 -14.58
CA ASN A 8 12.37 -13.58 -15.59
C ASN A 8 13.58 -14.36 -15.05
N TYR A 9 13.48 -15.68 -15.02
CA TYR A 9 14.57 -16.56 -14.58
C TYR A 9 15.72 -16.65 -15.58
N LYS A 10 15.50 -16.35 -16.87
CA LYS A 10 16.57 -16.33 -17.86
C LYS A 10 17.53 -15.16 -17.62
N GLY A 11 17.00 -14.08 -17.03
CA GLY A 11 17.71 -12.87 -16.73
C GLY A 11 17.89 -11.94 -17.93
N LYS A 12 18.10 -10.67 -17.64
CA LYS A 12 18.46 -9.62 -18.60
C LYS A 12 19.86 -9.14 -18.31
N VAL A 13 20.72 -9.14 -19.29
CA VAL A 13 22.09 -8.62 -19.19
C VAL A 13 22.06 -7.12 -19.44
N CYS A 14 22.76 -6.35 -18.60
CA CYS A 14 22.97 -4.92 -18.77
C CYS A 14 24.39 -4.54 -18.32
N PRO A 15 24.89 -3.36 -18.73
CA PRO A 15 26.16 -2.84 -18.23
C PRO A 15 26.16 -2.69 -16.71
N LEU A 16 27.25 -3.07 -16.06
CA LEU A 16 27.36 -3.03 -14.58
C LEU A 16 27.09 -1.63 -14.02
N HIS A 17 27.54 -0.58 -14.71
CA HIS A 17 27.34 0.80 -14.28
C HIS A 17 25.85 1.22 -14.29
N GLU A 18 25.00 0.58 -15.12
CA GLU A 18 23.55 0.81 -15.13
C GLU A 18 22.83 0.09 -13.99
N ALA A 19 23.46 -0.91 -13.38
CA ALA A 19 22.89 -1.66 -12.25
C ALA A 19 23.49 -1.25 -10.89
N ALA A 20 24.53 -0.42 -10.88
CA ALA A 20 25.32 -0.13 -9.68
C ALA A 20 24.50 0.43 -8.50
N ASP A 21 23.60 1.38 -8.77
CA ASP A 21 22.76 1.96 -7.71
C ASP A 21 21.62 1.02 -7.27
N LEU A 22 21.34 -0.05 -8.02
CA LEU A 22 20.35 -1.08 -7.67
C LEU A 22 20.94 -2.20 -6.82
N LEU A 23 22.26 -2.31 -6.68
CA LEU A 23 22.91 -3.34 -5.87
C LEU A 23 22.42 -3.39 -4.40
N PRO A 24 22.16 -2.25 -3.72
CA PRO A 24 21.62 -2.29 -2.36
C PRO A 24 20.19 -2.86 -2.24
N ILE A 25 19.46 -2.93 -3.35
CA ILE A 25 18.12 -3.54 -3.44
C ILE A 25 18.22 -5.01 -3.76
N ALA A 26 19.25 -5.38 -4.53
CA ALA A 26 19.43 -6.72 -5.07
C ALA A 26 19.72 -7.77 -3.99
N ASN A 27 19.27 -9.00 -4.23
CA ASN A 27 19.57 -10.18 -3.42
C ASN A 27 19.19 -10.05 -1.94
N LYS A 28 18.27 -9.12 -1.61
CA LYS A 28 17.76 -8.93 -0.26
C LYS A 28 16.30 -9.38 -0.16
N PRO A 29 15.91 -10.02 0.95
CA PRO A 29 14.52 -10.32 1.22
C PRO A 29 13.66 -9.05 1.24
N ILE A 30 12.48 -9.15 0.66
CA ILE A 30 11.49 -8.04 0.62
C ILE A 30 11.20 -7.51 2.03
N ARG A 31 11.04 -8.40 3.02
CA ARG A 31 10.80 -8.02 4.42
C ARG A 31 11.88 -7.07 4.93
N GLN A 32 13.13 -7.45 4.75
CA GLN A 32 14.27 -6.62 5.15
C GLN A 32 14.27 -5.26 4.44
N LEU A 33 13.98 -5.25 3.13
CA LEU A 33 13.94 -4.00 2.37
C LEU A 33 12.82 -3.06 2.84
N CYS A 34 11.65 -3.61 3.20
CA CYS A 34 10.53 -2.82 3.73
C CYS A 34 10.81 -2.25 5.13
N GLU A 35 11.52 -3.01 5.99
CA GLU A 35 11.93 -2.56 7.32
C GLU A 35 12.99 -1.45 7.25
N GLU A 36 13.95 -1.60 6.32
CA GLU A 36 15.04 -0.64 6.12
C GLU A 36 14.62 0.63 5.38
N ASN A 37 13.51 0.59 4.59
CA ASN A 37 13.14 1.65 3.65
C ASN A 37 11.66 2.01 3.74
N GLU A 38 11.34 3.07 4.47
CA GLU A 38 9.97 3.57 4.65
C GLU A 38 9.29 4.03 3.34
N HIS A 39 10.08 4.34 2.31
CA HIS A 39 9.62 4.82 1.01
C HIS A 39 9.36 3.70 0.00
N LEU A 40 9.60 2.45 0.39
CA LEU A 40 9.30 1.27 -0.41
C LEU A 40 7.95 0.70 0.01
N LEU A 41 6.99 0.69 -0.90
CA LEU A 41 5.68 0.10 -0.70
C LEU A 41 5.54 -1.16 -1.54
N ILE A 42 5.23 -2.27 -0.89
CA ILE A 42 4.97 -3.56 -1.55
C ILE A 42 3.57 -4.03 -1.15
N PHE A 43 2.76 -4.35 -2.15
CA PHE A 43 1.40 -4.82 -1.93
C PHE A 43 1.29 -6.34 -2.13
N PRO A 44 0.58 -7.05 -1.23
CA PRO A 44 -0.20 -6.54 -0.10
C PRO A 44 0.66 -5.91 1.00
N LEU A 45 0.16 -4.86 1.66
CA LEU A 45 0.90 -4.16 2.74
C LEU A 45 1.07 -4.99 4.02
N SER A 46 0.32 -6.07 4.16
CA SER A 46 0.35 -7.01 5.30
C SER A 46 1.31 -8.19 5.04
N ILE A 47 2.55 -7.89 4.66
CA ILE A 47 3.57 -8.94 4.37
C ILE A 47 3.86 -9.81 5.60
N ASP A 48 3.67 -9.28 6.80
CA ASP A 48 4.02 -9.97 8.06
C ASP A 48 2.97 -10.96 8.56
N ASP A 49 1.72 -10.84 8.10
CA ASP A 49 0.58 -11.60 8.62
C ASP A 49 0.27 -12.86 7.79
N THR A 50 1.08 -13.16 6.77
CA THR A 50 0.79 -14.25 5.84
C THR A 50 1.78 -15.39 5.97
N ASP A 51 1.29 -16.64 5.98
CA ASP A 51 2.09 -17.85 5.79
C ASP A 51 2.75 -17.91 4.38
N ASP A 52 2.37 -16.98 3.49
CA ASP A 52 2.99 -16.80 2.19
C ASP A 52 4.38 -16.19 2.36
N ARG A 53 5.37 -16.90 1.88
CA ARG A 53 6.79 -16.55 1.94
C ARG A 53 7.19 -15.36 1.04
N ILE A 54 6.25 -14.45 0.71
CA ILE A 54 6.52 -13.27 -0.12
C ILE A 54 7.65 -12.43 0.49
N GLY A 55 7.64 -12.27 1.81
CA GLY A 55 8.68 -11.53 2.53
C GLY A 55 10.08 -12.09 2.40
N ASP A 56 10.21 -13.39 2.11
CA ASP A 56 11.49 -14.08 1.95
C ASP A 56 12.01 -14.01 0.49
N ASN A 57 11.15 -13.63 -0.48
CA ASN A 57 11.52 -13.44 -1.87
C ASN A 57 12.33 -12.16 -2.06
N THR A 58 13.00 -12.05 -3.22
CA THR A 58 13.75 -10.86 -3.63
C THR A 58 12.95 -10.08 -4.68
N ILE A 59 13.14 -8.76 -4.74
CA ILE A 59 12.62 -7.92 -5.82
C ILE A 59 13.37 -8.23 -7.12
N VAL A 60 14.68 -8.25 -7.02
CA VAL A 60 15.60 -8.50 -8.13
C VAL A 60 16.85 -9.16 -7.61
N ASP A 61 17.32 -10.16 -8.34
CA ASP A 61 18.64 -10.76 -8.13
C ASP A 61 19.59 -10.23 -9.18
N ILE A 62 20.73 -9.74 -8.74
CA ILE A 62 21.78 -9.20 -9.61
C ILE A 62 23.06 -10.03 -9.41
N TYR A 63 23.54 -10.59 -10.49
CA TYR A 63 24.78 -11.40 -10.53
C TYR A 63 25.76 -10.77 -11.54
N ALA A 64 27.06 -10.82 -11.26
CA ALA A 64 28.06 -10.50 -12.25
C ALA A 64 28.02 -11.55 -13.38
N GLU A 65 27.87 -11.11 -14.62
CA GLU A 65 27.95 -11.97 -15.80
C GLU A 65 29.43 -12.00 -16.28
N ASP A 66 30.06 -10.82 -16.32
CA ASP A 66 31.48 -10.60 -16.61
C ASP A 66 32.00 -9.35 -15.88
N GLU A 67 33.25 -8.90 -16.18
CA GLU A 67 33.86 -7.74 -15.53
C GLU A 67 33.08 -6.42 -15.72
N ASN A 68 32.28 -6.30 -16.78
CA ASN A 68 31.60 -5.07 -17.16
C ASN A 68 30.07 -5.21 -17.25
N SER A 69 29.52 -6.41 -17.09
CA SER A 69 28.09 -6.67 -17.21
C SER A 69 27.50 -7.40 -16.00
N ALA A 70 26.23 -7.09 -15.75
CA ALA A 70 25.42 -7.73 -14.72
C ALA A 70 24.19 -8.38 -15.34
N LYS A 71 23.79 -9.48 -14.77
CA LYS A 71 22.58 -10.22 -15.13
C LYS A 71 21.52 -10.05 -14.05
N LEU A 72 20.37 -9.52 -14.42
CA LEU A 72 19.22 -9.26 -13.56
C LEU A 72 18.17 -10.33 -13.74
N LYS A 73 17.68 -10.91 -12.64
CA LYS A 73 16.54 -11.84 -12.61
C LYS A 73 15.46 -11.27 -11.70
N THR A 74 14.20 -11.56 -11.99
CA THR A 74 13.05 -11.10 -11.22
C THR A 74 12.12 -12.23 -10.84
N GLY A 75 11.47 -12.12 -9.68
CA GLY A 75 10.40 -13.00 -9.23
C GLY A 75 9.01 -12.51 -9.66
N ASN A 76 7.98 -12.89 -8.90
CA ASN A 76 6.57 -12.56 -9.16
C ASN A 76 6.17 -11.13 -8.74
N ILE A 77 7.10 -10.19 -8.71
CA ILE A 77 6.87 -8.81 -8.31
C ILE A 77 6.80 -7.93 -9.54
N MET A 78 5.81 -7.03 -9.58
CA MET A 78 5.62 -6.05 -10.66
C MET A 78 5.60 -4.63 -10.09
N GLY A 79 5.96 -3.65 -10.90
CA GLY A 79 5.92 -2.24 -10.56
C GLY A 79 7.26 -1.55 -10.76
N PHE A 80 7.61 -0.70 -9.84
CA PHE A 80 8.74 0.21 -10.00
C PHE A 80 9.53 0.33 -8.69
N VAL A 81 10.85 0.31 -8.80
CA VAL A 81 11.77 0.60 -7.68
C VAL A 81 12.98 1.37 -8.17
N GLY A 82 13.45 2.30 -7.38
CA GLY A 82 14.61 3.12 -7.74
C GLY A 82 15.47 3.52 -6.55
N ARG A 83 16.69 3.94 -6.86
CA ARG A 83 17.64 4.53 -5.92
C ARG A 83 18.53 5.49 -6.68
N LYS A 84 18.75 6.70 -6.14
CA LYS A 84 19.50 7.77 -6.84
C LYS A 84 18.95 8.00 -8.26
N ASN A 85 19.81 7.88 -9.26
CA ASN A 85 19.46 8.10 -10.66
C ASN A 85 19.08 6.82 -11.42
N GLN A 86 19.09 5.67 -10.76
CA GLN A 86 18.79 4.39 -11.41
C GLN A 86 17.45 3.85 -10.97
N GLN A 87 16.73 3.35 -11.96
CA GLN A 87 15.36 2.89 -11.82
C GLN A 87 15.19 1.55 -12.50
N LEU A 88 14.47 0.64 -11.85
CA LEU A 88 14.07 -0.65 -12.33
C LEU A 88 12.55 -0.67 -12.47
N LYS A 89 12.05 -0.91 -13.68
CA LYS A 89 10.65 -1.14 -14.00
C LYS A 89 10.45 -2.61 -14.27
N ILE A 90 9.57 -3.24 -13.50
CA ILE A 90 9.21 -4.65 -13.64
C ILE A 90 7.77 -4.70 -14.16
N TYR A 91 7.58 -5.09 -15.41
CA TYR A 91 6.27 -5.18 -16.04
C TYR A 91 5.73 -6.61 -16.07
N SER A 92 4.44 -6.78 -16.29
CA SER A 92 3.81 -8.10 -16.33
C SER A 92 4.37 -8.96 -17.46
N ARG A 93 4.71 -10.23 -17.17
CA ARG A 93 5.10 -11.25 -18.18
C ARG A 93 4.06 -11.48 -19.26
N PHE A 94 2.81 -11.09 -19.03
CA PHE A 94 1.73 -11.21 -20.00
C PHE A 94 1.63 -10.02 -20.93
N ASP A 95 2.38 -8.94 -20.65
CA ASP A 95 2.41 -7.76 -21.49
C ASP A 95 3.44 -7.93 -22.62
N ASN A 96 3.07 -7.46 -23.81
CA ASN A 96 3.95 -7.45 -24.96
C ASN A 96 4.52 -6.03 -25.12
N HIS A 97 5.82 -5.92 -25.38
CA HIS A 97 6.51 -4.65 -25.70
C HIS A 97 6.83 -3.73 -24.50
N GLY A 98 6.76 -4.19 -23.25
CA GLY A 98 7.15 -3.40 -22.06
C GLY A 98 6.18 -2.28 -21.70
N HIS A 99 4.96 -2.35 -22.21
CA HIS A 99 3.84 -1.54 -21.75
C HIS A 99 3.16 -2.22 -20.58
N ASP A 100 2.74 -1.48 -19.55
CA ASP A 100 2.09 -2.06 -18.36
C ASP A 100 0.56 -2.12 -18.49
N TYR A 101 0.03 -2.33 -19.68
CA TYR A 101 -1.42 -2.32 -19.91
C TYR A 101 -2.15 -3.34 -19.03
N PHE A 102 -1.59 -4.54 -18.91
CA PHE A 102 -2.22 -5.59 -18.11
C PHE A 102 -2.14 -5.28 -16.61
N LEU A 103 -0.99 -4.84 -16.12
CA LEU A 103 -0.83 -4.38 -14.74
C LEU A 103 -1.81 -3.25 -14.43
N HIS A 104 -1.86 -2.22 -15.27
CA HIS A 104 -2.78 -1.08 -15.11
C HIS A 104 -4.24 -1.50 -15.10
N TYR A 105 -4.62 -2.44 -15.97
CA TYR A 105 -5.98 -2.94 -16.04
C TYR A 105 -6.38 -3.67 -14.75
N MET A 106 -5.52 -4.54 -14.23
CA MET A 106 -5.74 -5.21 -12.94
C MET A 106 -5.86 -4.18 -11.80
N LEU A 107 -4.92 -3.25 -11.71
CA LEU A 107 -4.93 -2.20 -10.70
C LEU A 107 -6.20 -1.34 -10.77
N GLN A 108 -6.64 -0.99 -11.97
CA GLN A 108 -7.88 -0.25 -12.19
C GLN A 108 -9.09 -1.02 -11.65
N LYS A 109 -9.16 -2.32 -11.89
CA LYS A 109 -10.28 -3.16 -11.42
C LYS A 109 -10.25 -3.34 -9.91
N VAL A 110 -9.10 -3.69 -9.35
CA VAL A 110 -8.92 -3.94 -7.91
C VAL A 110 -9.17 -2.69 -7.08
N PHE A 111 -8.67 -1.55 -7.52
CA PHE A 111 -8.82 -0.29 -6.78
C PHE A 111 -10.00 0.57 -7.27
N SER A 112 -10.78 0.09 -8.24
CA SER A 112 -12.00 0.76 -8.74
C SER A 112 -11.77 2.17 -9.33
N TYR A 113 -10.70 2.38 -10.09
CA TYR A 113 -10.40 3.67 -10.73
C TYR A 113 -10.66 3.69 -12.22
N ASN A 114 -11.06 4.87 -12.72
CA ASN A 114 -11.02 5.19 -14.13
C ASN A 114 -9.64 5.81 -14.47
N ILE A 115 -8.68 4.96 -14.84
CA ILE A 115 -7.32 5.37 -15.20
C ILE A 115 -7.20 5.76 -16.69
N PHE A 116 -8.29 5.83 -17.43
CA PHE A 116 -8.30 5.99 -18.89
C PHE A 116 -7.58 7.24 -19.45
N ASN A 117 -7.20 8.21 -18.61
CA ASN A 117 -6.53 9.44 -19.03
C ASN A 117 -5.08 9.57 -18.52
N LEU A 118 -4.51 8.51 -17.95
CA LEU A 118 -3.12 8.54 -17.53
C LEU A 118 -2.25 7.93 -18.62
N ASP A 119 -1.62 8.79 -19.39
CA ASP A 119 -0.45 8.41 -20.18
C ASP A 119 0.68 8.08 -19.18
N PHE A 120 0.75 6.81 -18.78
CA PHE A 120 1.86 6.30 -17.97
C PHE A 120 3.15 6.28 -18.82
N THR A 121 3.62 7.47 -19.15
CA THR A 121 5.00 7.65 -19.59
C THR A 121 5.90 7.44 -18.40
N SER A 122 7.05 6.84 -18.63
CA SER A 122 8.03 6.33 -17.67
C SER A 122 8.73 7.38 -16.78
N SER A 123 8.05 8.42 -16.31
CA SER A 123 8.61 9.43 -15.42
C SER A 123 8.30 9.11 -13.95
N GLU A 124 9.18 9.55 -13.05
CA GLU A 124 9.01 9.44 -11.60
C GLU A 124 7.68 10.01 -11.10
N ASP A 125 7.15 11.01 -11.78
CA ASP A 125 5.87 11.65 -11.49
C ASP A 125 4.70 10.66 -11.51
N ASN A 126 4.73 9.63 -12.35
CA ASN A 126 3.63 8.70 -12.54
C ASN A 126 3.48 7.68 -11.41
N VAL A 127 4.57 7.31 -10.75
CA VAL A 127 4.53 6.38 -9.61
C VAL A 127 3.78 7.01 -8.43
N PHE A 128 4.01 8.29 -8.21
CA PHE A 128 3.37 9.03 -7.12
C PHE A 128 1.92 9.40 -7.45
N GLU A 129 1.61 9.72 -8.70
CA GLU A 129 0.22 9.91 -9.12
C GLU A 129 -0.61 8.67 -8.84
N PHE A 130 -0.04 7.48 -9.00
CA PHE A 130 -0.71 6.23 -8.69
C PHE A 130 -1.15 6.13 -7.21
N LEU A 131 -0.31 6.57 -6.25
CA LEU A 131 -0.68 6.61 -4.83
C LEU A 131 -1.91 7.50 -4.58
N VAL A 132 -2.00 8.62 -5.27
CA VAL A 132 -3.14 9.53 -5.18
C VAL A 132 -4.43 8.83 -5.63
N TYR A 133 -4.35 8.00 -6.67
CA TYR A 133 -5.50 7.21 -7.13
C TYR A 133 -5.90 6.09 -6.16
N MET A 134 -4.95 5.53 -5.41
CA MET A 134 -5.25 4.52 -4.39
C MET A 134 -5.91 5.10 -3.14
N PHE A 135 -5.65 6.36 -2.84
CA PHE A 135 -6.12 7.00 -1.61
C PHE A 135 -7.64 6.89 -1.37
N PRO A 136 -8.54 7.14 -2.35
CA PRO A 136 -9.99 7.01 -2.12
C PRO A 136 -10.43 5.62 -1.69
N ALA A 137 -9.89 4.57 -2.30
CA ALA A 137 -10.24 3.19 -1.94
C ALA A 137 -9.76 2.85 -0.53
N MET A 138 -8.52 3.24 -0.18
CA MET A 138 -7.98 3.04 1.16
C MET A 138 -8.74 3.84 2.21
N LEU A 139 -9.12 5.09 1.89
CA LEU A 139 -9.98 5.90 2.77
C LEU A 139 -11.32 5.22 3.00
N LYS A 140 -11.97 4.75 1.94
CA LYS A 140 -13.26 4.05 2.01
C LYS A 140 -13.15 2.77 2.86
N LYS A 141 -12.07 1.99 2.69
CA LYS A 141 -11.82 0.76 3.45
C LYS A 141 -11.62 1.07 4.95
N ALA A 142 -10.78 2.03 5.29
CA ALA A 142 -10.54 2.46 6.66
C ALA A 142 -11.82 3.02 7.33
N MET A 143 -12.57 3.86 6.62
CA MET A 143 -13.78 4.47 7.14
C MET A 143 -14.95 3.50 7.35
N ARG A 144 -14.89 2.26 6.80
CA ARG A 144 -15.83 1.18 7.17
C ARG A 144 -15.68 0.74 8.62
N GLN A 145 -14.48 0.86 9.19
CA GLN A 145 -14.24 0.62 10.63
C GLN A 145 -14.70 1.79 11.51
N GLY A 146 -15.20 2.87 10.91
CA GLY A 146 -15.57 4.12 11.58
C GLY A 146 -14.46 5.16 11.52
N VAL A 147 -14.74 6.38 11.97
CA VAL A 147 -13.74 7.44 12.06
C VAL A 147 -12.79 7.17 13.20
N TYR A 148 -11.49 7.26 12.94
CA TYR A 148 -10.45 7.00 13.93
C TYR A 148 -10.59 7.93 15.14
N LYS A 149 -10.56 7.35 16.33
CA LYS A 149 -10.61 8.08 17.59
C LYS A 149 -9.36 7.81 18.41
N GLN A 150 -8.86 8.84 19.05
CA GLN A 150 -7.71 8.76 19.94
C GLN A 150 -7.89 9.71 21.12
N TYR A 151 -7.30 9.36 22.27
CA TYR A 151 -7.23 10.28 23.39
C TYR A 151 -6.30 11.44 23.07
N ARG A 152 -6.85 12.68 23.11
CA ARG A 152 -6.12 13.93 22.93
C ARG A 152 -6.14 14.73 24.21
N ARG A 153 -5.03 15.40 24.52
CA ARG A 153 -4.91 16.32 25.64
C ARG A 153 -5.26 17.72 25.16
N PHE A 154 -6.28 18.30 25.78
CA PHE A 154 -6.70 19.67 25.51
C PHE A 154 -6.26 20.56 26.66
N ARG A 155 -5.75 21.73 26.33
CA ARG A 155 -5.29 22.75 27.28
C ARG A 155 -6.33 23.83 27.43
N HIS A 156 -6.77 24.05 28.65
CA HIS A 156 -7.77 25.04 29.00
C HIS A 156 -7.20 26.07 29.98
N ASN A 157 -7.74 27.31 29.93
CA ASN A 157 -7.45 28.36 30.89
C ASN A 157 -8.72 29.20 31.12
N ASP A 158 -9.62 28.68 31.95
CA ASP A 158 -10.92 29.26 32.23
C ASP A 158 -11.32 29.06 33.69
N ALA A 159 -12.50 29.53 34.10
CA ALA A 159 -13.00 29.44 35.48
C ALA A 159 -13.69 28.10 35.77
N ASN A 160 -13.99 27.29 34.73
CA ASN A 160 -14.74 26.05 34.89
C ASN A 160 -13.79 24.83 34.82
N VAL A 161 -13.06 24.59 35.90
CA VAL A 161 -12.05 23.53 35.97
C VAL A 161 -12.70 22.15 36.01
N HIS A 162 -12.45 21.34 34.96
CA HIS A 162 -12.95 19.96 34.85
C HIS A 162 -11.86 18.95 34.42
N GLY A 163 -10.60 19.27 34.70
CA GLY A 163 -9.44 18.44 34.34
C GLY A 163 -8.30 18.54 35.35
N THR A 164 -7.13 18.08 34.96
CA THR A 164 -5.92 18.12 35.78
C THR A 164 -5.29 19.50 35.69
N ILE A 165 -5.10 20.18 36.82
CA ILE A 165 -4.48 21.52 36.88
C ILE A 165 -3.01 21.42 36.46
N ASP A 166 -2.61 22.20 35.49
CA ASP A 166 -1.21 22.42 35.10
C ASP A 166 -0.64 23.57 35.92
N ILE A 167 -0.04 23.21 37.06
CA ILE A 167 0.48 24.17 38.05
C ILE A 167 1.52 25.10 37.42
N SER A 168 2.42 24.57 36.62
CA SER A 168 3.50 25.34 35.99
C SER A 168 2.95 26.40 35.04
N ARG A 169 1.96 26.03 34.22
CA ARG A 169 1.28 26.92 33.30
C ARG A 169 0.40 27.92 34.06
N HIS A 170 -0.31 27.46 35.10
CA HIS A 170 -1.16 28.32 35.92
C HIS A 170 -0.33 29.43 36.59
N ILE A 171 0.82 29.11 37.20
CA ILE A 171 1.72 30.10 37.80
C ILE A 171 2.21 31.11 36.76
N ARG A 172 2.58 30.64 35.55
CA ARG A 172 3.09 31.54 34.51
C ARG A 172 2.02 32.46 33.91
N GLU A 173 0.79 31.97 33.76
CA GLU A 173 -0.27 32.69 33.00
C GLU A 173 -1.26 33.43 33.91
N ASN A 174 -1.46 32.95 35.15
CA ASN A 174 -2.53 33.36 36.03
C ASN A 174 -2.04 33.97 37.36
N ILE A 175 -0.77 34.34 37.51
CA ILE A 175 -0.30 35.10 38.67
C ILE A 175 0.05 36.51 38.28
N PRO A 176 -0.60 37.52 38.86
CA PRO A 176 -1.64 37.46 39.91
C PRO A 176 -2.92 36.80 39.39
N PHE A 177 -3.68 36.13 40.29
CA PHE A 177 -4.88 35.37 39.92
C PHE A 177 -5.94 36.25 39.25
N ARG A 178 -6.42 35.79 38.08
CA ARG A 178 -7.36 36.53 37.23
C ARG A 178 -8.74 35.85 37.10
N GLY A 179 -9.06 34.91 38.01
CA GLY A 179 -10.31 34.17 37.99
C GLY A 179 -10.30 32.94 37.06
N THR A 180 -9.17 32.65 36.40
CA THR A 180 -9.01 31.52 35.53
C THR A 180 -7.96 30.57 36.05
N VAL A 181 -8.10 29.28 35.74
CA VAL A 181 -7.15 28.20 36.11
C VAL A 181 -6.69 27.48 34.84
N ALA A 182 -5.39 27.31 34.71
CA ALA A 182 -4.83 26.49 33.64
C ALA A 182 -4.93 25.00 34.00
N TYR A 183 -5.63 24.24 33.20
CA TYR A 183 -5.82 22.81 33.39
C TYR A 183 -5.85 22.08 32.05
N ASP A 184 -5.71 20.75 32.10
CA ASP A 184 -5.75 19.89 30.92
C ASP A 184 -6.86 18.85 31.06
N THR A 185 -7.58 18.59 29.98
CA THR A 185 -8.50 17.45 29.84
C THR A 185 -7.90 16.40 28.92
N LYS A 186 -8.28 15.14 29.13
CA LYS A 186 -7.96 14.05 28.20
C LYS A 186 -9.27 13.52 27.64
N GLU A 187 -9.51 13.82 26.38
CA GLU A 187 -10.77 13.49 25.70
C GLU A 187 -10.56 12.52 24.57
N TYR A 188 -11.53 11.64 24.35
CA TYR A 188 -11.52 10.69 23.24
C TYR A 188 -12.11 11.37 22.00
N SER A 189 -11.23 11.92 21.16
CA SER A 189 -11.60 12.82 20.10
C SER A 189 -11.41 12.21 18.70
N PHE A 190 -12.27 12.61 17.77
CA PHE A 190 -12.06 12.41 16.33
C PHE A 190 -11.02 13.38 15.76
N ASP A 191 -10.84 14.54 16.39
CA ASP A 191 -9.82 15.51 16.02
C ASP A 191 -8.49 15.09 16.66
N ASN A 192 -7.70 14.34 15.90
CA ASN A 192 -6.44 13.74 16.33
C ASN A 192 -5.45 13.70 15.16
N SER A 193 -4.19 13.35 15.46
CA SER A 193 -3.12 13.42 14.47
C SER A 193 -3.33 12.52 13.24
N ILE A 194 -4.00 11.34 13.38
CA ILE A 194 -4.33 10.45 12.25
C ILE A 194 -5.36 11.10 11.32
N THR A 195 -6.43 11.65 11.87
CA THR A 195 -7.45 12.32 11.06
C THR A 195 -6.93 13.62 10.45
N GLU A 196 -6.05 14.34 11.15
CA GLU A 196 -5.32 15.48 10.63
C GLU A 196 -4.38 15.09 9.46
N LEU A 197 -3.66 13.98 9.56
CA LEU A 197 -2.84 13.45 8.46
C LEU A 197 -3.69 13.18 7.20
N ILE A 198 -4.83 12.50 7.36
CA ILE A 198 -5.78 12.24 6.28
C ILE A 198 -6.30 13.57 5.71
N ARG A 199 -6.60 14.54 6.55
CA ARG A 199 -7.03 15.88 6.13
C ARG A 199 -5.95 16.58 5.30
N HIS A 200 -4.71 16.57 5.73
CA HIS A 200 -3.58 17.14 4.97
C HIS A 200 -3.46 16.49 3.59
N THR A 201 -3.64 15.16 3.50
CA THR A 201 -3.60 14.43 2.24
C THR A 201 -4.75 14.84 1.32
N ILE A 202 -5.97 14.97 1.84
CA ILE A 202 -7.13 15.43 1.08
C ILE A 202 -6.87 16.85 0.51
N GLU A 203 -6.40 17.76 1.34
CA GLU A 203 -6.15 19.15 0.89
C GLU A 203 -4.98 19.21 -0.12
N TYR A 204 -3.97 18.35 0.03
CA TYR A 204 -2.90 18.22 -0.95
C TYR A 204 -3.41 17.71 -2.30
N ILE A 205 -4.20 16.64 -2.30
CA ILE A 205 -4.80 16.08 -3.52
C ILE A 205 -5.65 17.11 -4.24
N LYS A 206 -6.42 17.93 -3.52
CA LYS A 206 -7.22 19.03 -4.11
C LYS A 206 -6.37 20.06 -4.87
N THR A 207 -5.10 20.22 -4.56
CA THR A 207 -4.20 21.13 -5.30
C THR A 207 -3.77 20.58 -6.67
N MET A 208 -3.97 19.28 -6.91
CA MET A 208 -3.61 18.64 -8.18
C MET A 208 -4.68 18.89 -9.25
N PRO A 209 -4.31 18.97 -10.55
CA PRO A 209 -5.25 19.22 -11.63
C PRO A 209 -6.42 18.23 -11.68
N THR A 210 -6.16 16.94 -11.41
CA THR A 210 -7.15 15.86 -11.40
C THR A 210 -7.73 15.56 -10.02
N GLY A 211 -7.24 16.22 -8.98
CA GLY A 211 -7.51 15.88 -7.59
C GLY A 211 -8.99 15.90 -7.22
N ASN A 212 -9.73 16.92 -7.66
CA ASN A 212 -11.17 17.00 -7.40
C ASN A 212 -11.96 15.88 -8.08
N ILE A 213 -11.54 15.44 -9.28
CA ILE A 213 -12.18 14.33 -9.99
C ILE A 213 -11.96 13.04 -9.22
N ILE A 214 -10.73 12.81 -8.74
CA ILE A 214 -10.35 11.62 -7.95
C ILE A 214 -11.16 11.55 -6.66
N LEU A 215 -11.25 12.65 -5.92
CA LEU A 215 -11.92 12.71 -4.63
C LEU A 215 -13.46 12.65 -4.73
N SER A 216 -14.03 13.03 -5.87
CA SER A 216 -15.48 12.97 -6.13
C SER A 216 -15.94 11.80 -6.98
N SER A 217 -15.04 10.85 -7.28
CA SER A 217 -15.32 9.69 -8.16
C SER A 217 -16.40 8.75 -7.61
N ASP A 218 -16.54 8.67 -6.29
CA ASP A 218 -17.54 7.86 -5.59
C ASP A 218 -18.23 8.69 -4.51
N LYS A 219 -19.58 8.64 -4.48
CA LYS A 219 -20.39 9.31 -3.46
C LYS A 219 -20.00 8.91 -2.03
N VAL A 220 -19.64 7.64 -1.80
CA VAL A 220 -19.20 7.18 -0.47
C VAL A 220 -17.89 7.84 -0.07
N VAL A 221 -16.96 8.01 -1.01
CA VAL A 221 -15.68 8.70 -0.77
C VAL A 221 -15.92 10.18 -0.44
N ASP A 222 -16.77 10.86 -1.20
CA ASP A 222 -17.14 12.26 -0.94
C ASP A 222 -17.76 12.44 0.47
N ASP A 223 -18.64 11.52 0.89
CA ASP A 223 -19.20 11.51 2.24
C ASP A 223 -18.12 11.26 3.32
N CYS A 224 -17.15 10.36 3.06
CA CYS A 224 -16.01 10.14 3.96
C CYS A 224 -15.16 11.40 4.10
N ILE A 225 -14.88 12.08 2.99
CA ILE A 225 -14.11 13.33 2.97
C ILE A 225 -14.83 14.42 3.77
N LYS A 226 -16.13 14.61 3.56
CA LYS A 226 -16.95 15.57 4.33
C LYS A 226 -16.90 15.29 5.83
N LYS A 227 -16.95 14.01 6.24
CA LYS A 227 -16.81 13.61 7.65
C LYS A 227 -15.43 13.98 8.20
N ILE A 228 -14.35 13.63 7.51
CA ILE A 228 -12.98 14.00 7.94
C ILE A 228 -12.85 15.50 8.08
N VAL A 229 -13.34 16.26 7.10
CA VAL A 229 -13.34 17.74 7.14
C VAL A 229 -14.06 18.27 8.36
N SER A 230 -15.23 17.73 8.68
CA SER A 230 -16.04 18.18 9.83
C SER A 230 -15.44 17.81 11.19
N TYR A 231 -14.69 16.69 11.24
CA TYR A 231 -14.09 16.17 12.48
C TYR A 231 -12.67 16.69 12.75
N THR A 232 -12.10 17.50 11.88
CA THR A 232 -10.76 18.09 12.03
C THR A 232 -10.81 19.62 12.09
N PRO A 233 -11.51 20.23 13.07
CA PRO A 233 -11.59 21.69 13.18
C PRO A 233 -10.25 22.34 13.56
N SER A 234 -9.33 21.59 14.19
CA SER A 234 -8.00 22.09 14.53
C SER A 234 -7.01 22.08 13.37
N TYR A 235 -7.40 21.58 12.18
CA TYR A 235 -6.53 21.52 11.02
C TYR A 235 -5.87 22.86 10.70
N CYS A 236 -4.54 22.84 10.58
CA CYS A 236 -3.75 24.00 10.18
C CYS A 236 -2.74 23.58 9.10
N HIS A 237 -2.83 24.19 7.91
CA HIS A 237 -1.96 23.85 6.77
C HIS A 237 -0.46 23.92 7.10
N THR A 238 -0.04 24.84 7.97
CA THR A 238 1.37 25.01 8.34
C THR A 238 1.93 23.89 9.21
N GLU A 239 1.08 23.05 9.80
CA GLU A 239 1.50 21.94 10.65
C GLU A 239 1.80 20.64 9.87
N ARG A 240 1.72 20.66 8.52
CA ARG A 240 1.93 19.47 7.67
C ARG A 240 3.19 18.70 8.03
N ILE A 241 4.34 19.39 8.10
CA ILE A 241 5.65 18.74 8.36
C ILE A 241 5.65 18.06 9.73
N LYS A 242 5.11 18.72 10.75
CA LYS A 242 4.99 18.18 12.10
C LYS A 242 4.13 16.92 12.11
N ILE A 243 2.96 16.97 11.45
CA ILE A 243 2.04 15.81 11.35
C ILE A 243 2.70 14.64 10.61
N ILE A 244 3.42 14.88 9.52
CA ILE A 244 4.16 13.83 8.81
C ILE A 244 5.19 13.19 9.74
N GLN A 245 5.96 13.98 10.49
CA GLN A 245 6.98 13.46 11.41
C GLN A 245 6.39 12.63 12.55
N GLU A 246 5.22 12.99 13.07
CA GLU A 246 4.51 12.21 14.09
C GLU A 246 4.05 10.85 13.58
N HIS A 247 3.90 10.69 12.26
CA HIS A 247 3.37 9.49 11.61
C HIS A 247 4.39 8.67 10.83
N LEU A 248 5.68 8.84 11.09
CA LEU A 248 6.73 7.99 10.50
C LEU A 248 6.63 6.54 10.99
N LEU A 249 6.16 6.33 12.22
CA LEU A 249 5.90 4.99 12.74
C LEU A 249 4.44 4.59 12.50
N PRO A 250 4.16 3.32 12.14
CA PRO A 250 2.80 2.85 11.91
C PRO A 250 1.92 2.97 13.15
N CYS A 251 0.67 3.39 12.97
CA CYS A 251 -0.32 3.32 14.02
C CYS A 251 -0.81 1.86 14.16
N ASN A 252 -0.52 1.23 15.27
CA ASN A 252 -1.04 -0.10 15.58
C ASN A 252 -2.22 0.04 16.54
N HIS A 253 -3.43 -0.19 16.03
CA HIS A 253 -4.64 -0.16 16.85
C HIS A 253 -5.46 -1.43 16.61
N PRO A 254 -5.82 -2.18 17.67
CA PRO A 254 -6.48 -3.49 17.52
C PRO A 254 -7.79 -3.46 16.73
N PHE A 255 -8.50 -2.34 16.76
CA PHE A 255 -9.79 -2.16 16.10
C PHE A 255 -9.68 -1.46 14.74
N TYR A 256 -8.78 -0.47 14.60
CA TYR A 256 -8.63 0.34 13.39
C TYR A 256 -7.47 -0.16 12.52
N THR A 257 -7.49 -1.43 12.12
CA THR A 257 -6.40 -2.10 11.39
C THR A 257 -6.14 -1.48 10.01
N GLU A 258 -7.21 -1.09 9.31
CA GLU A 258 -7.10 -0.50 7.96
C GLU A 258 -6.48 0.89 7.93
N TYR A 259 -6.47 1.58 9.08
CA TYR A 259 -5.83 2.90 9.18
C TYR A 259 -4.31 2.84 9.09
N THR A 260 -3.67 1.72 9.40
CA THR A 260 -2.22 1.54 9.23
C THR A 260 -1.82 1.64 7.74
N ALA A 261 -2.58 0.97 6.87
CA ALA A 261 -2.35 1.04 5.42
C ALA A 261 -2.63 2.44 4.87
N LEU A 262 -3.74 3.06 5.29
CA LEU A 262 -4.09 4.42 4.89
C LEU A 262 -3.03 5.44 5.36
N GLN A 263 -2.52 5.32 6.59
CA GLN A 263 -1.45 6.16 7.12
C GLN A 263 -0.20 6.10 6.26
N LYS A 264 0.28 4.90 5.91
CA LYS A 264 1.45 4.71 5.05
C LYS A 264 1.28 5.45 3.72
N ILE A 265 0.14 5.31 3.06
CA ILE A 265 -0.15 6.00 1.79
C ILE A 265 -0.20 7.52 1.98
N CYS A 266 -0.88 8.01 3.02
CA CYS A 266 -0.95 9.45 3.30
C CYS A 266 0.45 10.06 3.48
N VAL A 267 1.31 9.43 4.27
CA VAL A 267 2.69 9.88 4.48
C VAL A 267 3.45 9.92 3.15
N GLN A 268 3.33 8.88 2.33
CA GLN A 268 4.02 8.82 1.03
C GLN A 268 3.54 9.93 0.08
N ILE A 269 2.23 10.14 -0.03
CA ILE A 269 1.66 11.22 -0.86
C ILE A 269 2.17 12.59 -0.41
N LEU A 270 2.20 12.86 0.90
CA LEU A 270 2.61 14.17 1.43
C LEU A 270 4.12 14.41 1.35
N ARG A 271 4.94 13.36 1.38
CA ARG A 271 6.41 13.45 1.24
C ARG A 271 6.87 13.52 -0.21
N GLN A 272 5.97 13.35 -1.18
CA GLN A 272 6.27 13.37 -2.60
C GLN A 272 7.07 14.61 -3.05
N GLU A 273 6.78 15.79 -2.49
CA GLU A 273 7.50 17.02 -2.81
C GLU A 273 8.99 16.94 -2.43
N GLU A 274 9.32 16.25 -1.34
CA GLU A 274 10.72 16.08 -0.90
C GLU A 274 11.50 15.20 -1.87
N ILE A 275 10.84 14.25 -2.55
CA ILE A 275 11.46 13.32 -3.50
C ILE A 275 11.61 13.96 -4.89
N LYS A 276 10.63 14.78 -5.33
CA LYS A 276 10.64 15.47 -6.63
C LYS A 276 11.81 16.46 -6.80
N TYR A 277 12.31 17.06 -5.73
CA TYR A 277 13.35 18.08 -5.78
C TYR A 277 14.78 17.53 -5.63
N GLY A 278 14.96 16.21 -5.85
CA GLY A 278 16.28 15.65 -6.15
C GLY A 278 17.33 15.97 -5.11
N THR A 279 17.13 15.62 -3.87
CA THR A 279 18.29 15.40 -3.02
C THR A 279 18.97 14.12 -3.51
N ASN A 280 20.28 14.15 -3.62
CA ASN A 280 21.17 13.02 -3.91
C ASN A 280 21.07 11.97 -2.79
N ASP A 281 19.86 11.49 -2.51
CA ASP A 281 19.53 10.71 -1.33
C ASP A 281 19.73 9.23 -1.66
N ASP A 282 20.45 8.54 -0.80
CA ASP A 282 20.72 7.10 -0.88
C ASP A 282 19.47 6.23 -0.62
N ARG A 283 18.29 6.84 -0.50
CA ARG A 283 17.04 6.16 -0.17
C ARG A 283 16.55 5.28 -1.33
N ILE A 284 16.02 4.13 -0.97
CA ILE A 284 15.27 3.25 -1.88
C ILE A 284 13.81 3.68 -1.84
N TYR A 285 13.21 3.86 -3.00
CA TYR A 285 11.81 4.23 -3.18
C TYR A 285 11.16 3.35 -4.23
N GLY A 286 9.87 3.09 -4.10
CA GLY A 286 9.16 2.31 -5.10
C GLY A 286 7.77 1.88 -4.69
N ILE A 287 7.01 1.42 -5.68
CA ILE A 287 5.72 0.77 -5.50
C ILE A 287 5.73 -0.51 -6.30
N LEU A 288 5.54 -1.60 -5.58
CA LEU A 288 5.60 -2.94 -6.14
C LEU A 288 4.36 -3.73 -5.72
N PHE A 289 3.97 -4.67 -6.57
CA PHE A 289 2.82 -5.53 -6.37
C PHE A 289 3.24 -6.97 -6.55
N ASP A 290 2.84 -7.82 -5.63
CA ASP A 290 2.90 -9.26 -5.87
C ASP A 290 1.93 -9.63 -6.98
N GLY A 291 2.45 -10.30 -8.01
CA GLY A 291 1.67 -10.62 -9.21
C GLY A 291 0.58 -11.65 -8.96
N ALA A 292 0.82 -12.61 -8.07
CA ALA A 292 -0.18 -13.62 -7.73
C ALA A 292 -1.32 -13.01 -6.93
N TRP A 293 -0.98 -12.24 -5.88
CA TRP A 293 -1.97 -11.51 -5.09
C TRP A 293 -2.83 -10.57 -5.95
N LEU A 294 -2.20 -9.77 -6.81
CA LEU A 294 -2.93 -8.83 -7.66
C LEU A 294 -3.85 -9.54 -8.65
N TRP A 295 -3.42 -10.70 -9.15
CA TRP A 295 -4.24 -11.54 -10.02
C TRP A 295 -5.46 -12.11 -9.30
N GLU A 296 -5.29 -12.63 -8.08
CA GLU A 296 -6.38 -13.11 -7.23
C GLU A 296 -7.39 -12.00 -6.92
N GLU A 297 -6.91 -10.82 -6.50
CA GLU A 297 -7.77 -9.67 -6.24
C GLU A 297 -8.53 -9.20 -7.50
N TYR A 298 -7.86 -9.21 -8.65
CA TYR A 298 -8.53 -8.92 -9.92
C TYR A 298 -9.63 -9.93 -10.23
N LEU A 299 -9.36 -11.22 -10.10
CA LEU A 299 -10.38 -12.25 -10.28
C LEU A 299 -11.53 -12.11 -9.28
N ASN A 300 -11.23 -11.74 -8.04
CA ASN A 300 -12.24 -11.47 -7.03
C ASN A 300 -13.23 -10.39 -7.49
N THR A 301 -12.77 -9.33 -8.15
CA THR A 301 -13.67 -8.29 -8.68
C THR A 301 -14.68 -8.82 -9.71
N LEU A 302 -14.34 -9.89 -10.42
CA LEU A 302 -15.20 -10.52 -11.42
C LEU A 302 -16.08 -11.64 -10.83
N LEU A 303 -15.49 -12.47 -9.99
CA LEU A 303 -16.13 -13.68 -9.46
C LEU A 303 -17.14 -13.38 -8.35
N CYS A 304 -16.90 -12.33 -7.54
CA CYS A 304 -17.86 -11.92 -6.51
C CYS A 304 -19.22 -11.49 -7.11
N GLU A 305 -19.23 -10.90 -8.32
CA GLU A 305 -20.47 -10.51 -9.00
C GLU A 305 -21.34 -11.71 -9.37
N VAL A 306 -20.72 -12.87 -9.59
CA VAL A 306 -21.43 -14.13 -9.89
C VAL A 306 -21.58 -15.03 -8.67
N GLY A 307 -21.28 -14.51 -7.48
CA GLY A 307 -21.55 -15.14 -6.19
C GLY A 307 -20.49 -16.08 -5.65
N PHE A 308 -19.25 -16.03 -6.16
CA PHE A 308 -18.13 -16.73 -5.52
C PHE A 308 -17.68 -15.99 -4.26
N THR A 309 -17.26 -16.76 -3.28
CA THR A 309 -16.61 -16.28 -2.07
C THR A 309 -15.11 -16.36 -2.25
N HIS A 310 -14.39 -15.27 -1.94
CA HIS A 310 -12.94 -15.24 -1.84
C HIS A 310 -12.55 -15.24 -0.35
N PRO A 311 -12.07 -16.36 0.19
CA PRO A 311 -11.68 -16.44 1.59
C PRO A 311 -10.39 -15.62 1.81
N GLU A 312 -10.25 -15.09 3.01
CA GLU A 312 -8.99 -14.42 3.41
C GLU A 312 -7.96 -15.49 3.80
N ASN A 313 -7.49 -16.25 2.82
CA ASN A 313 -6.57 -17.38 2.98
C ASN A 313 -5.32 -16.99 3.76
N LYS A 314 -4.84 -15.79 3.51
CA LYS A 314 -3.65 -15.22 4.15
C LYS A 314 -3.82 -15.00 5.66
N LEU A 315 -5.06 -14.86 6.13
CA LEU A 315 -5.39 -14.77 7.56
C LEU A 315 -5.86 -16.11 8.16
N GLY A 316 -5.76 -17.21 7.39
CA GLY A 316 -6.24 -18.53 7.82
C GLY A 316 -7.77 -18.62 7.97
N ILE A 317 -8.51 -17.71 7.30
CA ILE A 317 -9.97 -17.65 7.35
C ILE A 317 -10.55 -18.29 6.08
N GLY A 318 -11.60 -19.10 6.24
CA GLY A 318 -12.31 -19.73 5.12
C GLY A 318 -11.73 -21.07 4.67
N ALA A 319 -11.04 -21.76 5.57
CA ALA A 319 -10.55 -23.12 5.31
C ALA A 319 -11.68 -24.08 5.00
N ILE A 320 -11.49 -24.94 4.00
CA ILE A 320 -12.26 -26.17 3.83
C ILE A 320 -11.54 -27.32 4.51
N TYR A 321 -12.28 -28.29 5.04
CA TYR A 321 -11.71 -29.43 5.77
C TYR A 321 -11.88 -30.70 4.97
N LEU A 322 -10.79 -31.40 4.67
CA LEU A 322 -10.83 -32.68 3.98
C LEU A 322 -11.28 -33.84 4.89
N PHE A 323 -11.11 -33.68 6.21
CA PHE A 323 -11.44 -34.70 7.21
C PHE A 323 -12.16 -34.03 8.40
N GLU A 324 -12.94 -34.79 9.15
CA GLU A 324 -13.66 -34.31 10.34
C GLU A 324 -12.73 -33.63 11.38
N HIS A 325 -11.44 -34.01 11.43
CA HIS A 325 -10.46 -33.50 12.40
C HIS A 325 -9.14 -33.15 11.72
N GLY A 326 -9.15 -32.24 10.73
CA GLY A 326 -7.92 -31.76 10.11
C GLY A 326 -7.95 -31.73 8.59
N GLY A 327 -6.78 -31.58 7.98
CA GLY A 327 -6.66 -31.45 6.52
C GLY A 327 -7.21 -30.15 5.99
N GLN A 328 -6.93 -29.03 6.67
CA GLN A 328 -7.31 -27.69 6.20
C GLN A 328 -6.73 -27.41 4.82
N ARG A 329 -7.56 -26.86 3.95
CA ARG A 329 -7.18 -26.37 2.63
C ARG A 329 -7.82 -24.99 2.43
N PHE A 330 -7.14 -24.16 1.67
CA PHE A 330 -7.53 -22.79 1.43
C PHE A 330 -7.62 -22.56 -0.08
N PRO A 331 -8.79 -22.82 -0.71
CA PRO A 331 -9.00 -22.48 -2.12
C PRO A 331 -9.07 -20.97 -2.28
N ASP A 332 -8.66 -20.46 -3.45
CA ASP A 332 -8.73 -19.01 -3.72
C ASP A 332 -10.17 -18.55 -3.86
N PHE A 333 -11.05 -19.36 -4.46
CA PHE A 333 -12.47 -19.06 -4.60
C PHE A 333 -13.32 -20.31 -4.46
N TRP A 334 -14.51 -20.15 -3.91
CA TRP A 334 -15.49 -21.22 -3.85
C TRP A 334 -16.92 -20.69 -3.94
N LYS A 335 -17.81 -21.51 -4.51
CA LYS A 335 -19.25 -21.27 -4.57
C LYS A 335 -19.96 -22.61 -4.69
N ASP A 336 -20.89 -22.90 -3.77
CA ASP A 336 -21.59 -24.18 -3.70
C ASP A 336 -20.56 -25.35 -3.76
N ASP A 337 -20.65 -26.22 -4.77
CA ASP A 337 -19.77 -27.36 -4.98
C ASP A 337 -18.60 -27.04 -5.95
N ILE A 338 -18.37 -25.76 -6.30
CA ILE A 338 -17.34 -25.34 -7.24
C ILE A 338 -16.20 -24.69 -6.46
N VAL A 339 -15.00 -25.22 -6.68
CA VAL A 339 -13.74 -24.64 -6.16
C VAL A 339 -12.90 -24.17 -7.32
N LEU A 340 -12.33 -22.97 -7.20
CA LEU A 340 -11.39 -22.40 -8.17
C LEU A 340 -10.08 -22.05 -7.47
N ASP A 341 -9.00 -22.28 -8.17
CA ASP A 341 -7.64 -21.97 -7.74
C ASP A 341 -6.98 -21.10 -8.83
N ALA A 342 -6.57 -19.90 -8.48
CA ALA A 342 -6.05 -18.90 -9.40
C ALA A 342 -4.55 -19.06 -9.58
N LYS A 343 -4.09 -19.20 -10.82
CA LYS A 343 -2.67 -19.34 -11.11
C LYS A 343 -2.18 -18.22 -12.02
N TYR A 344 -1.28 -17.39 -11.51
CA TYR A 344 -0.61 -16.34 -12.27
C TYR A 344 0.62 -16.93 -12.99
N LYS A 345 0.38 -17.75 -14.04
CA LYS A 345 1.45 -18.37 -14.84
C LYS A 345 1.03 -18.57 -16.29
N ARG A 346 2.02 -18.59 -17.20
CA ARG A 346 1.77 -18.96 -18.59
C ARG A 346 1.60 -20.47 -18.66
N LEU A 347 0.54 -20.90 -19.31
CA LEU A 347 0.39 -22.31 -19.68
C LEU A 347 1.23 -22.56 -20.94
N ALA A 348 2.01 -23.63 -20.91
CA ALA A 348 2.69 -24.11 -22.11
C ALA A 348 1.68 -24.84 -22.99
N ILE A 349 1.71 -24.54 -24.30
CA ILE A 349 0.87 -25.20 -25.29
C ILE A 349 1.78 -26.10 -26.11
N ASN A 350 1.59 -27.41 -25.98
CA ASN A 350 2.31 -28.43 -26.75
C ASN A 350 1.33 -29.05 -27.78
N GLY A 351 1.33 -28.52 -29.01
CA GLY A 351 0.35 -28.89 -30.04
C GLY A 351 -1.06 -28.43 -29.64
N ASP A 352 -2.02 -29.36 -29.59
CA ASP A 352 -3.39 -29.10 -29.16
C ASP A 352 -3.64 -29.32 -27.65
N HIS A 353 -2.61 -29.62 -26.88
CA HIS A 353 -2.71 -29.91 -25.46
C HIS A 353 -2.13 -28.78 -24.61
N LEU A 354 -2.87 -28.40 -23.56
CA LEU A 354 -2.37 -27.54 -22.49
C LEU A 354 -1.50 -28.39 -21.56
N ASP A 355 -0.27 -27.97 -21.36
CA ASP A 355 0.64 -28.58 -20.39
C ASP A 355 0.35 -27.97 -19.02
N ILE A 356 -0.43 -28.71 -18.21
CA ILE A 356 -0.80 -28.32 -16.86
C ILE A 356 0.18 -28.97 -15.89
N ASP A 357 0.74 -28.17 -15.00
CA ASP A 357 1.65 -28.66 -13.97
C ASP A 357 0.98 -29.72 -13.09
N ARG A 358 1.69 -30.81 -12.82
CA ARG A 358 1.19 -31.89 -12.01
C ARG A 358 0.83 -31.45 -10.58
N GLU A 359 1.56 -30.49 -10.02
CA GLU A 359 1.29 -29.95 -8.70
C GLU A 359 -0.04 -29.19 -8.66
N ASP A 360 -0.38 -28.42 -9.72
CA ASP A 360 -1.68 -27.74 -9.81
C ASP A 360 -2.83 -28.73 -9.87
N VAL A 361 -2.65 -29.82 -10.63
CA VAL A 361 -3.67 -30.89 -10.70
C VAL A 361 -3.85 -31.52 -9.31
N HIS A 362 -2.76 -31.81 -8.59
CA HIS A 362 -2.84 -32.39 -7.24
C HIS A 362 -3.52 -31.42 -6.26
N GLN A 363 -3.27 -30.13 -6.39
CA GLN A 363 -3.90 -29.11 -5.54
C GLN A 363 -5.41 -29.08 -5.75
N ILE A 364 -5.87 -29.02 -6.99
CA ILE A 364 -7.31 -29.05 -7.31
C ILE A 364 -7.95 -30.38 -6.85
N MET A 365 -7.29 -31.52 -7.06
CA MET A 365 -7.78 -32.81 -6.58
C MET A 365 -7.88 -32.89 -5.05
N ALA A 366 -7.04 -32.14 -4.33
CA ALA A 366 -7.10 -32.06 -2.88
C ALA A 366 -8.26 -31.18 -2.37
N TYR A 367 -8.90 -30.39 -3.23
CA TYR A 367 -10.09 -29.61 -2.89
C TYR A 367 -11.40 -30.35 -3.18
N MET A 368 -11.36 -31.37 -4.03
CA MET A 368 -12.49 -32.23 -4.42
C MET A 368 -12.73 -33.36 -3.42
#